data_8d8f5eace305f9bb422102e16600e950
#
_entry.id   8d8f5eace305f9bb422102e16600e950
#
_cell.length_a   1.000
_cell.length_b   1.000
_cell.length_c   1.000
_cell.angle_alpha   90.00
_cell.angle_beta   90.00
_cell.angle_gamma   90.00
#
_symmetry.space_group_name_H-M   'P 1'
#
loop_
_entity.id
_entity.type
_entity.pdbx_description
1 polymer ?
#
loop_
_entity_poly.entity_id
_entity_poly.type
_entity_poly.pdbx_seq_one_letter_code
_entity_poly.pdbx_strand_id
1 'polypeptide(L)'
;EDFIKNNILSTGFMGLKCKINAFEYIASYLESDIFELTKDTISHGATMQGIGNDDLKFIKLMIPKEDVLNKYKETVGSTYKKLYLNFVENQKLVELRDWLLPMLMNGQVIIGE
;
A
#
# COMPACT_ATOMS: atom_id res chain seq x y z
N GLU A 1 11.41 3.33 1.96
CA GLU A 1 12.05 2.61 3.08
C GLU A 1 11.82 3.31 4.43
N ASP A 2 11.73 4.65 4.47
CA ASP A 2 11.63 5.40 5.73
C ASP A 2 10.24 5.30 6.38
N PHE A 3 9.19 5.10 5.59
CA PHE A 3 7.82 4.92 6.13
C PHE A 3 7.71 3.66 7.00
N ILE A 4 8.32 2.56 6.57
CA ILE A 4 8.26 1.29 7.31
C ILE A 4 9.10 1.34 8.59
N LYS A 5 10.20 2.11 8.61
CA LYS A 5 11.06 2.25 9.79
C LYS A 5 10.40 2.99 10.94
N ASN A 6 9.48 3.90 10.63
CA ASN A 6 8.85 4.78 11.62
C ASN A 6 7.45 4.33 12.04
N ASN A 7 6.91 3.27 11.42
CA ASN A 7 5.57 2.77 11.72
C ASN A 7 5.64 1.32 12.19
N ILE A 8 5.09 1.04 13.35
CA ILE A 8 4.93 -0.31 13.87
C ILE A 8 3.64 -0.87 13.28
N LEU A 9 3.76 -1.91 12.45
CA LEU A 9 2.60 -2.63 11.94
C LEU A 9 1.99 -3.49 13.05
N SER A 10 0.66 -3.49 13.13
CA SER A 10 -0.08 -4.40 14.01
C SER A 10 0.19 -5.86 13.61
N THR A 11 0.07 -6.78 14.57
CA THR A 11 0.25 -8.22 14.37
C THR A 11 -0.70 -8.83 13.32
N GLY A 12 -1.77 -8.13 12.96
CA GLY A 12 -2.70 -8.53 11.89
C GLY A 12 -2.21 -8.23 10.47
N PHE A 13 -1.06 -7.56 10.31
CA PHE A 13 -0.52 -7.22 9.00
C PHE A 13 0.70 -8.08 8.65
N MET A 14 0.75 -8.50 7.40
CA MET A 14 1.88 -9.23 6.85
C MET A 14 2.75 -8.30 6.01
N GLY A 15 4.03 -8.21 6.35
CA GLY A 15 5.01 -7.44 5.59
C GLY A 15 5.65 -8.28 4.49
N LEU A 16 5.55 -7.86 3.23
CA LEU A 16 6.20 -8.49 2.10
C LEU A 16 7.43 -7.69 1.66
N LYS A 17 8.57 -8.36 1.55
CA LYS A 17 9.80 -7.75 1.06
C LYS A 17 10.23 -8.39 -0.25
N CYS A 18 10.29 -7.60 -1.32
CA CYS A 18 10.79 -8.06 -2.61
C CYS A 18 12.31 -8.24 -2.56
N LYS A 19 12.80 -9.43 -2.95
CA LYS A 19 14.24 -9.74 -3.05
C LYS A 19 14.83 -9.38 -4.42
N ILE A 20 13.97 -9.19 -5.42
CA ILE A 20 14.32 -8.87 -6.80
C ILE A 20 13.79 -7.47 -7.16
N ASN A 21 14.26 -6.91 -8.26
CA ASN A 21 13.82 -5.61 -8.76
C ASN A 21 12.43 -5.71 -9.45
N ALA A 22 11.43 -6.21 -8.73
CA ALA A 22 10.08 -6.49 -9.24
C ALA A 22 8.99 -5.87 -8.34
N PHE A 23 9.33 -4.83 -7.57
CA PHE A 23 8.38 -4.21 -6.65
C PHE A 23 7.10 -3.76 -7.35
N GLU A 24 7.24 -3.01 -8.44
CA GLU A 24 6.09 -2.45 -9.18
C GLU A 24 5.20 -3.56 -9.76
N TYR A 25 5.81 -4.64 -10.24
CA TYR A 25 5.08 -5.80 -10.77
C TYR A 25 4.32 -6.55 -9.67
N ILE A 26 4.98 -6.80 -8.53
CA ILE A 26 4.35 -7.50 -7.40
C ILE A 26 3.26 -6.62 -6.77
N ALA A 27 3.49 -5.32 -6.64
CA ALA A 27 2.48 -4.38 -6.15
C ALA A 27 1.23 -4.39 -7.04
N SER A 28 1.39 -4.30 -8.36
CA SER A 28 0.27 -4.38 -9.30
C SER A 28 -0.48 -5.72 -9.23
N TYR A 29 0.25 -6.82 -9.01
CA TYR A 29 -0.39 -8.13 -8.83
C TYR A 29 -1.22 -8.18 -7.55
N LEU A 30 -0.71 -7.66 -6.44
CA LEU A 30 -1.42 -7.63 -5.15
C LEU A 30 -2.68 -6.74 -5.18
N GLU A 31 -2.71 -5.75 -6.07
CA GLU A 31 -3.86 -4.86 -6.28
C GLU A 31 -4.85 -5.39 -7.34
N SER A 32 -4.55 -6.55 -7.96
CA SER A 32 -5.37 -7.09 -9.03
C SER A 32 -6.53 -7.95 -8.52
N ASP A 33 -7.62 -7.99 -9.32
CA ASP A 33 -8.77 -8.88 -9.06
C ASP A 33 -8.35 -10.36 -9.02
N ILE A 34 -7.30 -10.72 -9.75
CA ILE A 34 -6.75 -12.09 -9.76
C ILE A 34 -6.22 -12.45 -8.38
N PHE A 35 -5.52 -11.53 -7.72
CA PHE A 35 -5.04 -11.74 -6.36
C PHE A 35 -6.18 -11.80 -5.37
N GLU A 36 -7.19 -10.94 -5.49
CA GLU A 36 -8.39 -10.97 -4.63
C GLU A 36 -9.09 -12.33 -4.71
N LEU A 37 -9.33 -12.86 -5.91
CA LEU A 37 -9.92 -14.19 -6.10
C LEU A 37 -9.04 -15.29 -5.51
N THR A 38 -7.71 -15.19 -5.67
CA THR A 38 -6.76 -16.15 -5.09
C THR A 38 -6.80 -16.09 -3.57
N LYS A 39 -6.80 -14.89 -3.01
CA LYS A 39 -6.89 -14.64 -1.57
C LYS A 39 -8.15 -15.27 -0.97
N ASP A 40 -9.31 -15.08 -1.60
CA ASP A 40 -10.57 -15.65 -1.14
C ASP A 40 -10.57 -17.18 -1.15
N THR A 41 -9.83 -17.77 -2.08
CA THR A 41 -9.71 -19.23 -2.19
C THR A 41 -8.83 -19.84 -1.10
N ILE A 42 -7.77 -19.13 -0.68
CA ILE A 42 -6.78 -19.62 0.29
C ILE A 42 -7.01 -19.12 1.71
N SER A 43 -7.89 -18.13 1.89
CA SER A 43 -8.19 -17.58 3.21
C SER A 43 -8.99 -18.55 4.06
N HIS A 44 -8.67 -18.62 5.35
CA HIS A 44 -9.33 -19.47 6.31
C HIS A 44 -9.97 -18.65 7.43
N GLY A 45 -11.11 -19.13 7.93
CA GLY A 45 -11.82 -18.54 9.05
C GLY A 45 -13.30 -18.28 8.75
N ALA A 46 -14.17 -18.64 9.69
CA ALA A 46 -15.61 -18.52 9.54
C ALA A 46 -16.13 -17.10 9.77
N THR A 47 -15.47 -16.33 10.65
CA THR A 47 -15.94 -15.01 11.07
C THR A 47 -14.96 -13.89 10.62
N MET A 48 -13.65 -14.16 10.63
CA MET A 48 -12.61 -13.28 10.10
C MET A 48 -11.71 -14.12 9.21
N GLN A 49 -11.76 -13.86 7.92
CA GLN A 49 -10.88 -14.51 6.97
C GLN A 49 -9.47 -13.89 7.07
N GLY A 50 -8.45 -14.74 7.19
CA GLY A 50 -7.06 -14.33 7.25
C GLY A 50 -6.17 -15.23 6.40
N ILE A 51 -5.06 -14.67 5.96
CA ILE A 51 -4.01 -15.39 5.24
C ILE A 51 -2.80 -15.53 6.17
N GLY A 52 -2.37 -16.75 6.42
CA GLY A 52 -1.16 -17.04 7.17
C GLY A 52 0.10 -17.03 6.28
N ASN A 53 1.27 -17.05 6.91
CA ASN A 53 2.55 -17.14 6.18
C ASN A 53 2.66 -18.40 5.32
N ASP A 54 2.04 -19.49 5.73
CA ASP A 54 2.06 -20.75 4.99
C ASP A 54 1.15 -20.73 3.77
N ASP A 55 0.09 -19.96 3.82
CA ASP A 55 -0.86 -19.82 2.71
C ASP A 55 -0.22 -19.10 1.50
N LEU A 56 0.76 -18.23 1.75
CA LEU A 56 1.52 -17.57 0.68
C LEU A 56 2.24 -18.55 -0.24
N LYS A 57 2.57 -19.75 0.23
CA LYS A 57 3.22 -20.80 -0.57
C LYS A 57 2.32 -21.33 -1.69
N PHE A 58 1.00 -21.18 -1.55
CA PHE A 58 0.03 -21.59 -2.57
C PHE A 58 -0.15 -20.56 -3.66
N ILE A 59 0.29 -19.30 -3.44
CA ILE A 59 0.23 -18.25 -4.44
C ILE A 59 1.35 -18.47 -5.47
N LYS A 60 0.95 -18.84 -6.68
CA LYS A 60 1.88 -19.01 -7.80
C LYS A 60 1.87 -17.76 -8.66
N LEU A 61 2.97 -17.04 -8.68
CA LEU A 61 3.17 -15.87 -9.52
C LEU A 61 4.21 -16.18 -10.58
N MET A 62 3.87 -15.94 -11.85
CA MET A 62 4.83 -16.04 -12.94
C MET A 62 5.73 -14.80 -12.89
N ILE A 63 7.03 -15.00 -12.69
CA ILE A 63 8.00 -13.91 -12.71
C ILE A 63 8.54 -13.75 -14.14
N PRO A 64 8.31 -12.60 -14.80
CA PRO A 64 8.86 -12.32 -16.12
C PRO A 64 10.38 -12.23 -16.11
N LYS A 65 10.99 -12.30 -17.31
CA LYS A 65 12.43 -12.05 -17.48
C LYS A 65 12.77 -10.62 -17.04
N GLU A 66 14.01 -10.43 -16.61
CA GLU A 66 14.51 -9.15 -16.07
C GLU A 66 14.30 -7.97 -17.04
N ASP A 67 14.51 -8.19 -18.34
CA ASP A 67 14.27 -7.17 -19.38
C ASP A 67 12.82 -6.67 -19.40
N VAL A 68 11.86 -7.57 -19.19
CA VAL A 68 10.42 -7.24 -19.16
C VAL A 68 10.10 -6.49 -17.85
N LEU A 69 10.67 -6.94 -16.73
CA LEU A 69 10.50 -6.24 -15.44
C LEU A 69 11.05 -4.82 -15.48
N ASN A 70 12.20 -4.61 -16.10
CA ASN A 70 12.82 -3.29 -16.25
C ASN A 70 11.94 -2.37 -17.10
N LYS A 71 11.44 -2.83 -18.26
CA LYS A 71 10.50 -2.06 -19.09
C LYS A 71 9.22 -1.73 -18.35
N TYR A 72 8.69 -2.68 -17.61
CA TYR A 72 7.50 -2.45 -16.79
C TYR A 72 7.75 -1.38 -15.71
N LYS A 73 8.87 -1.47 -15.01
CA LYS A 73 9.30 -0.49 -14.01
C LYS A 73 9.47 0.91 -14.60
N GLU A 74 10.08 1.05 -15.77
CA GLU A 74 10.23 2.34 -16.47
C GLU A 74 8.87 2.96 -16.79
N THR A 75 7.92 2.14 -17.21
CA THR A 75 6.58 2.61 -17.58
C THR A 75 5.74 2.99 -16.36
N VAL A 76 5.75 2.16 -15.32
CA VAL A 76 4.80 2.26 -14.19
C VAL A 76 5.42 2.93 -12.97
N GLY A 77 6.75 2.93 -12.85
CA GLY A 77 7.45 3.44 -11.67
C GLY A 77 7.16 4.92 -11.35
N SER A 78 7.01 5.75 -12.39
CA SER A 78 6.62 7.16 -12.23
C SER A 78 5.22 7.30 -11.61
N THR A 79 4.29 6.43 -11.98
CA THR A 79 2.93 6.39 -11.45
C THR A 79 2.92 5.98 -9.99
N TYR A 80 3.65 4.92 -9.61
CA TYR A 80 3.77 4.51 -8.21
C TYR A 80 4.42 5.60 -7.35
N LYS A 81 5.44 6.29 -7.88
CA LYS A 81 6.04 7.43 -7.18
C LYS A 81 5.03 8.55 -6.93
N LYS A 82 4.20 8.86 -7.92
CA LYS A 82 3.15 9.89 -7.80
C LYS A 82 2.07 9.46 -6.81
N LEU A 83 1.65 8.20 -6.84
CA LEU A 83 0.70 7.65 -5.85
C LEU A 83 1.23 7.78 -4.43
N TYR A 84 2.49 7.45 -4.21
CA TYR A 84 3.13 7.59 -2.91
C TYR A 84 3.18 9.05 -2.44
N LEU A 85 3.56 9.98 -3.33
CA LEU A 85 3.59 11.41 -3.00
C LEU A 85 2.20 11.94 -2.64
N ASN A 86 1.18 11.58 -3.42
CA ASN A 86 -0.20 11.96 -3.13
C ASN A 86 -0.68 11.37 -1.79
N PHE A 87 -0.30 10.13 -1.47
CA PHE A 87 -0.63 9.53 -0.18
C PHE A 87 -0.02 10.32 1.00
N VAL A 88 1.26 10.67 0.91
CA VAL A 88 1.95 11.48 1.93
C VAL A 88 1.34 12.87 2.07
N GLU A 89 1.00 13.51 0.94
CA GLU A 89 0.34 14.81 0.92
C GLU A 89 -1.05 14.74 1.58
N ASN A 90 -1.85 13.75 1.24
CA ASN A 90 -3.16 13.54 1.85
C ASN A 90 -3.07 13.35 3.37
N GLN A 91 -2.06 12.63 3.87
CA GLN A 91 -1.85 12.50 5.32
C GLN A 91 -1.58 13.86 5.97
N LYS A 92 -0.71 14.67 5.38
CA LYS A 92 -0.43 16.02 5.89
C LYS A 92 -1.66 16.94 5.86
N LEU A 93 -2.47 16.83 4.82
CA LEU A 93 -3.71 17.60 4.72
C LEU A 93 -4.74 17.18 5.78
N VAL A 94 -4.83 15.89 6.07
CA VAL A 94 -5.67 15.39 7.17
C VAL A 94 -5.20 15.92 8.52
N GLU A 95 -3.89 15.84 8.81
CA GLU A 95 -3.31 16.38 10.03
C GLU A 95 -3.57 17.90 10.17
N LEU A 96 -3.38 18.65 9.09
CA LEU A 96 -3.64 20.09 9.06
C LEU A 96 -5.13 20.41 9.27
N ARG A 97 -6.03 19.67 8.64
CA ARG A 97 -7.47 19.80 8.85
C ARG A 97 -7.84 19.57 10.30
N ASP A 98 -7.35 18.47 10.88
CA ASP A 98 -7.69 18.07 12.25
C ASP A 98 -7.10 19.05 13.28
N TRP A 99 -5.98 19.70 12.96
CA TRP A 99 -5.43 20.79 13.77
C TRP A 99 -6.19 22.09 13.64
N LEU A 100 -6.61 22.48 12.41
CA LEU A 100 -7.30 23.74 12.14
C LEU A 100 -8.77 23.71 12.57
N LEU A 101 -9.46 22.57 12.42
CA LEU A 101 -10.90 22.48 12.64
C LEU A 101 -11.32 22.97 14.05
N PRO A 102 -10.69 22.54 15.16
CA PRO A 102 -11.01 23.05 16.49
C PRO A 102 -10.74 24.55 16.65
N MET A 103 -9.69 25.07 16.01
CA MET A 103 -9.35 26.50 16.08
C MET A 103 -10.38 27.38 15.37
N LEU A 104 -10.86 26.91 14.19
CA LEU A 104 -11.93 27.59 13.45
C LEU A 104 -13.26 27.55 14.23
N MET A 105 -13.59 26.42 14.82
CA MET A 105 -14.82 26.27 15.65
C MET A 105 -14.80 27.16 16.89
N ASN A 106 -13.64 27.40 17.48
CA ASN A 106 -13.46 28.26 18.65
C ASN A 106 -13.23 29.73 18.29
N GLY A 107 -13.29 30.10 17.00
CA GLY A 107 -13.05 31.47 16.54
C GLY A 107 -11.63 31.99 16.75
N GLN A 108 -10.66 31.08 16.92
CA GLN A 108 -9.24 31.44 17.12
C GLN A 108 -8.51 31.77 15.80
N VAL A 109 -9.08 31.36 14.68
CA VAL A 109 -8.58 31.65 13.33
C VAL A 109 -9.70 32.30 12.51
N ILE A 110 -9.43 33.45 11.93
CA ILE A 110 -10.35 34.16 11.03
C ILE A 110 -9.81 33.97 9.62
N ILE A 111 -10.64 33.47 8.71
CA ILE A 111 -10.33 33.43 7.28
C ILE A 111 -10.55 34.86 6.74
N GLY A 112 -9.45 35.55 6.44
CA GLY A 112 -9.53 36.86 5.80
C GLY A 112 -10.07 36.74 4.37
N GLU A 113 -10.88 37.74 3.94
CA GLU A 113 -11.29 37.92 2.55
C GLU A 113 -10.08 38.25 1.65
#